data_ec023d31c93c214ca4f63bbf7bd1ad85
#
_entry.id   ec023d31c93c214ca4f63bbf7bd1ad85
#
_cell.length_a   1.000
_cell.length_b   1.000
_cell.length_c   1.000
_cell.angle_alpha   90.00
_cell.angle_beta   90.00
_cell.angle_gamma   90.00
#
_symmetry.space_group_name_H-M   'P 1'
#
loop_
_entity.id
_entity.type
_entity.pdbx_description
1 polymer ?
#
loop_
_entity_poly.entity_id
_entity_poly.type
_entity_poly.pdbx_seq_one_letter_code
_entity_poly.pdbx_strand_id
1 'polypeptide(L)'
;VCSSDLWSHTNENDSPACLQLWPHSSLPSGGFVGFIAVTFALILLPLFPLLGTAVLWGVLPFLMVTVAAIWLALKRSYHDHNILETLSLEANDVHLRRRNPKGDHQQWDCNVYWTKLSIYPSGGPVPNYLTLTGNGREVEIGAFLSEEERPVLYSELCDFLARNNQPAI
;
A
#
# COMPACT_ATOMS: atom_id res chain seq x y z
N VAL A 1 10.43 8.14 13.25
CA VAL A 1 9.11 7.64 12.88
C VAL A 1 9.18 6.14 12.96
N CYS A 2 8.47 5.51 13.92
CA CYS A 2 8.50 4.06 14.08
C CYS A 2 7.88 3.40 12.85
N SER A 3 8.62 2.51 12.24
CA SER A 3 8.27 1.72 11.05
C SER A 3 7.11 0.73 11.29
N SER A 4 6.58 0.65 12.52
CA SER A 4 5.54 -0.28 12.95
C SER A 4 4.13 0.01 12.41
N ASP A 5 3.94 1.12 11.69
CA ASP A 5 2.62 1.52 11.20
C ASP A 5 2.28 0.92 9.81
N LEU A 6 3.19 0.16 9.21
CA LEU A 6 3.06 -0.40 7.85
C LEU A 6 2.72 -1.89 7.82
N TRP A 7 2.89 -2.57 8.95
CA TRP A 7 2.57 -3.99 9.11
C TRP A 7 2.21 -4.32 10.56
N SER A 8 1.44 -5.38 10.73
CA SER A 8 1.10 -5.93 12.04
C SER A 8 1.27 -7.44 12.07
N HIS A 9 1.72 -7.93 13.21
CA HIS A 9 1.79 -9.34 13.53
C HIS A 9 0.54 -9.75 14.30
N THR A 10 -0.19 -10.73 13.81
CA THR A 10 -1.27 -11.37 14.56
C THR A 10 -0.74 -12.71 15.06
N ASN A 11 -0.47 -12.79 16.36
CA ASN A 11 -0.04 -14.01 17.02
C ASN A 11 -0.98 -14.26 18.20
N GLU A 12 -2.15 -14.80 17.91
CA GLU A 12 -3.07 -15.28 18.94
C GLU A 12 -2.88 -16.80 19.02
N ASN A 13 -2.75 -17.36 20.22
CA ASN A 13 -2.23 -18.68 20.58
C ASN A 13 -2.84 -19.93 19.88
N ASP A 14 -3.66 -19.74 18.83
CA ASP A 14 -4.29 -20.83 18.07
C ASP A 14 -4.54 -20.46 16.57
N SER A 15 -3.96 -19.36 16.10
CA SER A 15 -4.12 -18.87 14.72
C SER A 15 -2.78 -18.93 13.98
N PRO A 16 -2.78 -19.16 12.67
CA PRO A 16 -1.56 -19.10 11.86
C PRO A 16 -0.86 -17.75 12.05
N ALA A 17 0.45 -17.77 12.19
CA ALA A 17 1.23 -16.55 12.29
C ALA A 17 1.03 -15.74 11.01
N CYS A 18 0.52 -14.51 11.13
CA CYS A 18 0.13 -13.68 10.01
C CYS A 18 0.83 -12.32 10.10
N LEU A 19 1.47 -11.92 9.01
CA LEU A 19 2.05 -10.60 8.80
C LEU A 19 1.24 -9.89 7.72
N GLN A 20 0.58 -8.80 8.07
CA GLN A 20 -0.16 -7.97 7.14
C GLN A 20 0.64 -6.73 6.80
N LEU A 21 0.74 -6.42 5.52
CA LEU A 21 1.43 -5.25 5.00
C LEU A 21 0.44 -4.39 4.22
N TRP A 22 0.47 -3.09 4.47
CA TRP A 22 -0.35 -2.10 3.75
C TRP A 22 0.46 -0.87 3.39
N PRO A 23 0.13 -0.18 2.30
CA PRO A 23 0.85 1.03 1.90
C PRO A 23 0.62 2.17 2.89
N HIS A 24 1.69 2.90 3.21
CA HIS A 24 1.58 4.11 4.01
C HIS A 24 0.79 5.17 3.24
N SER A 25 -0.32 5.63 3.81
CA SER A 25 -1.02 6.80 3.29
C SER A 25 -0.43 8.06 3.91
N SER A 26 0.35 8.81 3.14
CA SER A 26 0.94 10.09 3.57
C SER A 26 -0.11 11.17 3.87
N LEU A 27 -1.36 10.97 3.46
CA LEU A 27 -2.48 11.88 3.76
C LEU A 27 -3.57 11.11 4.54
N PRO A 28 -3.69 11.32 5.86
CA PRO A 28 -4.81 10.77 6.60
C PRO A 28 -6.12 11.36 6.07
N SER A 29 -7.21 10.61 6.20
CA SER A 29 -8.53 11.00 5.68
C SER A 29 -8.97 12.41 6.10
N GLY A 30 -8.60 12.86 7.30
CA GLY A 30 -8.84 14.22 7.78
C GLY A 30 -8.05 15.30 7.02
N GLY A 31 -6.79 15.03 6.68
CA GLY A 31 -5.96 15.94 5.88
C GLY A 31 -6.49 16.09 4.45
N PHE A 32 -7.01 15.03 3.88
CA PHE A 32 -7.65 15.07 2.58
C PHE A 32 -8.92 15.93 2.55
N VAL A 33 -9.81 15.73 3.54
CA VAL A 33 -11.02 16.56 3.67
C VAL A 33 -10.66 18.02 3.88
N GLY A 34 -9.65 18.32 4.70
CA GLY A 34 -9.14 19.67 4.91
C GLY A 34 -8.60 20.30 3.63
N PHE A 35 -7.79 19.58 2.86
CA PHE A 35 -7.27 20.04 1.57
C PHE A 35 -8.39 20.38 0.58
N ILE A 36 -9.39 19.51 0.44
CA ILE A 36 -10.55 19.75 -0.43
C ILE A 36 -11.35 20.97 0.04
N ALA A 37 -11.60 21.11 1.35
CA ALA A 37 -12.35 22.22 1.90
C ALA A 37 -11.64 23.57 1.65
N VAL A 38 -10.32 23.64 1.87
CA VAL A 38 -9.50 24.83 1.62
C VAL A 38 -9.49 25.17 0.11
N THR A 39 -9.30 24.18 -0.75
CA THR A 39 -9.32 24.39 -2.21
C THR A 39 -10.67 24.92 -2.67
N PHE A 40 -11.76 24.36 -2.14
CA PHE A 40 -13.10 24.81 -2.46
C PHE A 40 -13.35 26.24 -1.98
N ALA A 41 -12.93 26.58 -0.76
CA ALA A 41 -13.03 27.94 -0.23
C ALA A 41 -12.25 28.95 -1.08
N LEU A 42 -11.01 28.61 -1.48
CA LEU A 42 -10.17 29.45 -2.36
C LEU A 42 -10.80 29.69 -3.75
N ILE A 43 -11.53 28.72 -4.28
CA ILE A 43 -12.25 28.85 -5.54
C ILE A 43 -13.51 29.74 -5.36
N LEU A 44 -14.21 29.59 -4.24
CA LEU A 44 -15.43 30.37 -3.97
C LEU A 44 -15.15 31.85 -3.71
N LEU A 45 -14.02 32.18 -3.10
CA LEU A 45 -13.67 33.57 -2.73
C LEU A 45 -13.68 34.52 -3.92
N PRO A 46 -13.02 34.25 -5.06
CA PRO A 46 -13.07 35.10 -6.25
C PRO A 46 -14.41 35.03 -7.01
N LEU A 47 -15.20 33.94 -6.81
CA LEU A 47 -16.51 33.83 -7.45
C LEU A 47 -17.57 34.70 -6.80
N PHE A 48 -17.41 35.04 -5.52
CA PHE A 48 -18.42 35.79 -4.77
C PHE A 48 -18.79 37.15 -5.44
N PRO A 49 -17.83 38.00 -5.88
CA PRO A 49 -18.15 39.26 -6.57
C PRO A 49 -18.71 39.05 -7.99
N LEU A 50 -18.57 37.86 -8.58
CA LEU A 50 -19.09 37.54 -9.91
C LEU A 50 -20.54 37.05 -9.89
N LEU A 51 -21.10 36.83 -8.69
CA LEU A 51 -22.50 36.41 -8.54
C LEU A 51 -23.44 37.47 -9.18
N GLY A 52 -24.32 37.00 -10.07
CA GLY A 52 -25.25 37.87 -10.80
C GLY A 52 -24.73 38.47 -12.09
N THR A 53 -23.47 38.23 -12.46
CA THR A 53 -22.89 38.71 -13.72
C THR A 53 -22.94 37.67 -14.84
N ALA A 54 -23.00 38.10 -16.11
CA ALA A 54 -22.90 37.18 -17.25
C ALA A 54 -21.54 36.45 -17.31
N VAL A 55 -20.50 37.03 -16.73
CA VAL A 55 -19.16 36.43 -16.66
C VAL A 55 -19.16 35.12 -15.87
N LEU A 56 -19.98 35.03 -14.83
CA LEU A 56 -20.13 33.81 -14.05
C LEU A 56 -20.52 32.60 -14.91
N TRP A 57 -21.49 32.79 -15.80
CA TRP A 57 -21.97 31.75 -16.72
C TRP A 57 -20.91 31.29 -17.70
N GLY A 58 -19.99 32.16 -18.10
CA GLY A 58 -18.85 31.80 -18.95
C GLY A 58 -17.77 31.04 -18.23
N VAL A 59 -17.52 31.34 -16.94
CA VAL A 59 -16.46 30.73 -16.14
C VAL A 59 -16.91 29.38 -15.51
N LEU A 60 -18.20 29.24 -15.22
CA LEU A 60 -18.78 28.12 -14.50
C LEU A 60 -18.46 26.73 -15.14
N PRO A 61 -18.60 26.55 -16.49
CA PRO A 61 -18.27 25.25 -17.10
C PRO A 61 -16.79 24.88 -16.95
N PHE A 62 -15.86 25.83 -17.00
CA PHE A 62 -14.44 25.56 -16.80
C PHE A 62 -14.14 25.16 -15.35
N LEU A 63 -14.77 25.78 -14.38
CA LEU A 63 -14.67 25.40 -12.98
C LEU A 63 -15.22 24.00 -12.75
N MET A 64 -16.37 23.68 -13.33
CA MET A 64 -16.95 22.33 -13.21
C MET A 64 -16.02 21.26 -13.80
N VAL A 65 -15.42 21.51 -14.96
CA VAL A 65 -14.43 20.60 -15.57
C VAL A 65 -13.20 20.46 -14.67
N THR A 66 -12.69 21.55 -14.11
CA THR A 66 -11.52 21.52 -13.22
C THR A 66 -11.80 20.69 -11.95
N VAL A 67 -12.94 20.94 -11.31
CA VAL A 67 -13.36 20.18 -10.12
C VAL A 67 -13.54 18.70 -10.46
N ALA A 68 -14.18 18.39 -11.58
CA ALA A 68 -14.35 17.02 -12.04
C ALA A 68 -13.00 16.32 -12.32
N ALA A 69 -12.07 17.02 -12.96
CA ALA A 69 -10.73 16.51 -13.24
C ALA A 69 -9.95 16.21 -11.95
N ILE A 70 -9.98 17.13 -10.97
CA ILE A 70 -9.37 16.92 -9.65
C ILE A 70 -10.01 15.72 -8.94
N TRP A 71 -11.33 15.64 -8.94
CA TRP A 71 -12.06 14.53 -8.33
C TRP A 71 -11.68 13.19 -8.96
N LEU A 72 -11.61 13.11 -10.30
CA LEU A 72 -11.22 11.89 -11.00
C LEU A 72 -9.76 11.51 -10.72
N ALA A 73 -8.85 12.47 -10.72
CA ALA A 73 -7.44 12.26 -10.40
C ALA A 73 -7.27 11.73 -8.98
N LEU A 74 -7.96 12.32 -8.02
CA LEU A 74 -7.94 11.88 -6.63
C LEU A 74 -8.55 10.49 -6.46
N LYS A 75 -9.72 10.25 -7.06
CA LYS A 75 -10.38 8.94 -7.02
C LYS A 75 -9.46 7.85 -7.59
N ARG A 76 -8.75 8.14 -8.67
CA ARG A 76 -7.78 7.22 -9.26
C ARG A 76 -6.59 6.96 -8.31
N SER A 77 -6.04 8.02 -7.73
CA SER A 77 -4.93 7.91 -6.77
C SER A 77 -5.32 7.09 -5.54
N TYR A 78 -6.50 7.30 -4.98
CA TYR A 78 -6.98 6.52 -3.84
C TYR A 78 -7.26 5.05 -4.16
N HIS A 79 -7.66 4.77 -5.39
CA HIS A 79 -7.95 3.39 -5.79
C HIS A 79 -6.68 2.53 -5.88
N ASP A 80 -5.57 3.14 -6.24
CA ASP A 80 -4.29 2.45 -6.40
C ASP A 80 -3.58 2.18 -5.06
N HIS A 81 -4.02 2.78 -3.94
CA HIS A 81 -3.44 2.62 -2.60
C HIS A 81 -4.05 1.47 -1.76
N ASN A 82 -5.08 0.78 -2.23
CA ASN A 82 -5.74 -0.30 -1.49
C ASN A 82 -5.13 -1.68 -1.79
N ILE A 83 -3.80 -1.77 -1.85
CA ILE A 83 -3.09 -3.05 -1.97
C ILE A 83 -2.89 -3.59 -0.56
N LEU A 84 -3.37 -4.78 -0.29
CA LEU A 84 -3.11 -5.52 0.94
C LEU A 84 -2.31 -6.77 0.60
N GLU A 85 -1.13 -6.89 1.19
CA GLU A 85 -0.36 -8.12 1.15
C GLU A 85 -0.46 -8.81 2.51
N THR A 86 -0.78 -10.08 2.50
CA THR A 86 -0.88 -10.92 3.69
C THR A 86 0.06 -12.09 3.53
N LEU A 87 1.06 -12.16 4.38
CA LEU A 87 1.95 -13.31 4.52
C LEU A 87 1.48 -14.11 5.72
N SER A 88 1.00 -15.32 5.50
CA SER A 88 0.61 -16.24 6.57
C SER A 88 1.48 -17.49 6.54
N LEU A 89 1.76 -18.00 7.72
CA LEU A 89 2.45 -19.24 7.92
C LEU A 89 1.49 -20.24 8.58
N GLU A 90 1.17 -21.31 7.86
CA GLU A 90 0.31 -22.40 8.34
C GLU A 90 1.12 -23.69 8.37
N ALA A 91 1.30 -24.25 9.57
CA ALA A 91 2.16 -25.41 9.81
C ALA A 91 3.58 -25.19 9.25
N ASN A 92 3.89 -25.69 8.06
CA ASN A 92 5.18 -25.57 7.41
C ASN A 92 5.11 -24.84 6.06
N ASP A 93 3.95 -24.29 5.70
CA ASP A 93 3.74 -23.64 4.42
C ASP A 93 3.57 -22.14 4.57
N VAL A 94 4.26 -21.39 3.73
CA VAL A 94 4.18 -19.92 3.62
C VAL A 94 3.20 -19.60 2.51
N HIS A 95 2.20 -18.80 2.84
CA HIS A 95 1.20 -18.32 1.90
C HIS A 95 1.31 -16.81 1.76
N LEU A 96 1.64 -16.32 0.58
CA LEU A 96 1.58 -14.90 0.24
C LEU A 96 0.33 -14.63 -0.58
N ARG A 97 -0.55 -13.80 -0.06
CA ARG A 97 -1.77 -13.34 -0.75
C ARG A 97 -1.70 -11.85 -0.97
N ARG A 98 -1.78 -11.43 -2.20
CA ARG A 98 -1.86 -10.03 -2.60
C ARG A 98 -3.25 -9.75 -3.14
N ARG A 99 -3.94 -8.83 -2.48
CA ARG A 99 -5.24 -8.35 -2.91
C ARG A 99 -5.07 -6.99 -3.60
N ASN A 100 -5.30 -6.97 -4.90
CA ASN A 100 -5.30 -5.73 -5.68
C ASN A 100 -6.69 -5.07 -5.64
N PRO A 101 -6.79 -3.73 -5.68
CA PRO A 101 -8.07 -3.01 -5.69
C PRO A 101 -8.98 -3.37 -6.86
N LYS A 102 -8.41 -3.83 -7.97
CA LYS A 102 -9.14 -4.26 -9.18
C LYS A 102 -9.74 -5.66 -9.10
N GLY A 103 -9.61 -6.34 -7.95
CA GLY A 103 -10.14 -7.68 -7.75
C GLY A 103 -9.22 -8.82 -8.18
N ASP A 104 -8.06 -8.52 -8.75
CA ASP A 104 -7.05 -9.53 -9.04
C ASP A 104 -6.43 -10.02 -7.74
N HIS A 105 -6.57 -11.32 -7.48
CA HIS A 105 -5.91 -11.98 -6.37
C HIS A 105 -4.68 -12.71 -6.89
N GLN A 106 -3.54 -12.36 -6.37
CA GLN A 106 -2.30 -13.09 -6.60
C GLN A 106 -2.00 -13.92 -5.37
N GLN A 107 -1.68 -15.18 -5.59
CA GLN A 107 -1.35 -16.13 -4.55
C GLN A 107 -0.04 -16.82 -4.90
N TRP A 108 0.80 -16.99 -3.89
CA TRP A 108 2.02 -17.76 -3.94
C TRP A 108 2.12 -18.59 -2.67
N ASP A 109 2.44 -19.87 -2.84
CA ASP A 109 2.51 -20.83 -1.76
C ASP A 109 3.83 -21.60 -1.88
N CYS A 110 4.53 -21.77 -0.76
CA CYS A 110 5.75 -22.55 -0.70
C CYS A 110 6.00 -23.08 0.71
N ASN A 111 6.61 -24.23 0.82
CA ASN A 111 7.07 -24.72 2.12
C ASN A 111 8.15 -23.80 2.70
N VAL A 112 8.06 -23.49 4.01
CA VAL A 112 8.97 -22.57 4.70
C VAL A 112 10.44 -22.93 4.52
N TYR A 113 10.75 -24.22 4.50
CA TYR A 113 12.10 -24.73 4.34
C TYR A 113 12.73 -24.39 2.97
N TRP A 114 11.91 -24.30 1.93
CA TRP A 114 12.34 -23.97 0.57
C TRP A 114 12.14 -22.49 0.24
N THR A 115 11.52 -21.72 1.13
CA THR A 115 11.30 -20.29 0.96
C THR A 115 12.60 -19.54 1.21
N LYS A 116 13.04 -18.79 0.19
CA LYS A 116 14.21 -17.93 0.25
C LYS A 116 13.79 -16.48 0.11
N LEU A 117 14.11 -15.68 1.11
CA LEU A 117 13.96 -14.22 1.06
C LEU A 117 15.24 -13.60 0.52
N SER A 118 15.13 -12.70 -0.44
CA SER A 118 16.26 -12.00 -1.04
C SER A 118 15.99 -10.50 -1.13
N ILE A 119 17.03 -9.70 -0.87
CA ILE A 119 17.02 -8.26 -1.09
C ILE A 119 18.10 -7.92 -2.10
N TYR A 120 17.73 -7.13 -3.11
CA TYR A 120 18.64 -6.65 -4.15
C TYR A 120 18.86 -5.14 -3.95
N PRO A 121 19.97 -4.72 -3.35
CA PRO A 121 20.26 -3.30 -3.13
C PRO A 121 20.31 -2.51 -4.45
N SER A 122 20.82 -3.15 -5.52
CA SER A 122 20.90 -2.61 -6.87
C SER A 122 20.73 -3.72 -7.89
N GLY A 123 20.28 -3.37 -9.11
CA GLY A 123 20.08 -4.35 -10.20
C GLY A 123 18.67 -4.91 -10.31
N GLY A 124 17.76 -4.57 -9.39
CA GLY A 124 16.33 -4.83 -9.51
C GLY A 124 15.57 -3.67 -10.22
N PRO A 125 14.26 -3.81 -10.42
CA PRO A 125 13.41 -2.73 -10.97
C PRO A 125 13.45 -1.45 -10.15
N VAL A 126 13.70 -1.57 -8.86
CA VAL A 126 13.81 -0.49 -7.87
C VAL A 126 14.91 -0.82 -6.86
N PRO A 127 15.50 0.19 -6.17
CA PRO A 127 16.47 -0.07 -5.11
C PRO A 127 15.87 -0.88 -3.96
N ASN A 128 16.70 -1.71 -3.32
CA ASN A 128 16.30 -2.59 -2.22
C ASN A 128 15.09 -3.48 -2.58
N TYR A 129 15.11 -4.02 -3.80
CA TYR A 129 14.05 -4.88 -4.30
C TYR A 129 13.94 -6.18 -3.48
N LEU A 130 12.76 -6.43 -2.92
CA LEU A 130 12.49 -7.58 -2.06
C LEU A 130 11.74 -8.68 -2.81
N THR A 131 12.23 -9.90 -2.70
CA THR A 131 11.61 -11.06 -3.33
C THR A 131 11.55 -12.26 -2.39
N LEU A 132 10.50 -13.06 -2.56
CA LEU A 132 10.37 -14.41 -2.04
C LEU A 132 10.52 -15.39 -3.20
N THR A 133 11.46 -16.31 -3.05
CA THR A 133 11.70 -17.37 -4.05
C THR A 133 11.36 -18.71 -3.45
N GLY A 134 10.62 -19.52 -4.18
CA GLY A 134 10.28 -20.87 -3.79
C GLY A 134 9.36 -21.52 -4.83
N ASN A 135 9.31 -22.84 -4.81
CA ASN A 135 8.50 -23.63 -5.74
C ASN A 135 8.72 -23.27 -7.23
N GLY A 136 10.01 -22.91 -7.58
CA GLY A 136 10.39 -22.54 -8.96
C GLY A 136 9.89 -21.16 -9.40
N ARG A 137 9.33 -20.35 -8.50
CA ARG A 137 8.81 -19.01 -8.80
C ARG A 137 9.38 -17.98 -7.83
N GLU A 138 9.71 -16.81 -8.37
CA GLU A 138 10.10 -15.64 -7.61
C GLU A 138 8.95 -14.63 -7.63
N VAL A 139 8.60 -14.09 -6.46
CA VAL A 139 7.53 -13.11 -6.30
C VAL A 139 8.02 -11.91 -5.50
N GLU A 140 7.59 -10.73 -5.88
CA GLU A 140 7.88 -9.49 -5.15
C GLU A 140 7.00 -9.37 -3.92
N ILE A 141 7.58 -8.89 -2.81
CA ILE A 141 6.86 -8.53 -1.59
C ILE A 141 7.19 -7.08 -1.19
N GLY A 142 6.21 -6.33 -0.69
CA GLY A 142 6.40 -4.95 -0.28
C GLY A 142 6.65 -3.98 -1.44
N ALA A 143 6.07 -4.23 -2.61
CA ALA A 143 6.23 -3.41 -3.81
C ALA A 143 5.86 -1.92 -3.59
N PHE A 144 4.92 -1.66 -2.68
CA PHE A 144 4.41 -0.33 -2.33
C PHE A 144 5.25 0.41 -1.28
N LEU A 145 6.26 -0.25 -0.68
CA LEU A 145 7.14 0.34 0.32
C LEU A 145 8.20 1.24 -0.31
N SER A 146 8.60 2.26 0.44
CA SER A 146 9.72 3.12 0.08
C SER A 146 11.06 2.38 0.14
N GLU A 147 12.09 2.94 -0.50
CA GLU A 147 13.44 2.38 -0.50
C GLU A 147 13.99 2.19 0.92
N GLU A 148 13.69 3.11 1.83
CA GLU A 148 14.16 3.10 3.22
C GLU A 148 13.45 2.07 4.10
N GLU A 149 12.19 1.76 3.79
CA GLU A 149 11.36 0.82 4.55
C GLU A 149 11.65 -0.65 4.20
N ARG A 150 12.11 -0.93 2.99
CA ARG A 150 12.37 -2.29 2.51
C ARG A 150 13.44 -3.05 3.29
N PRO A 151 14.60 -2.45 3.67
CA PRO A 151 15.57 -3.14 4.52
C PRO A 151 15.03 -3.48 5.91
N VAL A 152 14.16 -2.62 6.46
CA VAL A 152 13.50 -2.87 7.75
C VAL A 152 12.54 -4.05 7.63
N LEU A 153 11.70 -4.05 6.60
CA LEU A 153 10.81 -5.18 6.32
C LEU A 153 11.60 -6.48 6.09
N TYR A 154 12.74 -6.41 5.40
CA TYR A 154 13.60 -7.56 5.18
C TYR A 154 14.05 -8.20 6.50
N SER A 155 14.53 -7.40 7.45
CA SER A 155 14.96 -7.90 8.76
C SER A 155 13.80 -8.54 9.53
N GLU A 156 12.62 -7.92 9.50
CA GLU A 156 11.43 -8.47 10.16
C GLU A 156 10.91 -9.77 9.52
N LEU A 157 10.96 -9.85 8.19
CA LEU A 157 10.60 -11.09 7.49
C LEU A 157 11.58 -12.21 7.79
N CYS A 158 12.89 -11.92 7.89
CA CYS A 158 13.88 -12.89 8.33
C CYS A 158 13.56 -13.41 9.74
N ASP A 159 13.26 -12.52 10.67
CA ASP A 159 12.89 -12.88 12.04
C ASP A 159 11.58 -13.67 12.11
N PHE A 160 10.59 -13.26 11.31
CA PHE A 160 9.30 -13.94 11.21
C PHE A 160 9.46 -15.37 10.72
N LEU A 161 10.20 -15.57 9.63
CA LEU A 161 10.47 -16.90 9.08
C LEU A 161 11.32 -17.74 10.02
N ALA A 162 12.33 -17.15 10.68
CA ALA A 162 13.20 -17.87 11.60
C ALA A 162 12.48 -18.34 12.86
N ARG A 163 11.62 -17.52 13.45
CA ARG A 163 10.83 -17.87 14.66
C ARG A 163 9.87 -19.04 14.41
N ASN A 164 9.33 -19.10 13.20
CA ASN A 164 8.32 -20.08 12.84
C ASN A 164 8.90 -21.30 12.10
N ASN A 165 10.21 -21.30 11.82
CA ASN A 165 10.93 -22.43 11.21
C ASN A 165 11.56 -23.36 12.27
N GLN A 166 11.21 -23.22 13.56
CA GLN A 166 11.67 -24.15 14.57
C GLN A 166 10.86 -25.45 14.46
N PRO A 167 11.51 -26.61 14.25
CA PRO A 167 10.81 -27.87 14.32
C PRO A 167 10.21 -28.02 15.73
N ALA A 168 8.92 -28.32 15.80
CA ALA A 168 8.28 -28.71 17.05
C ALA A 168 9.05 -29.91 17.61
N ILE A 169 9.73 -29.71 18.75
CA ILE A 169 10.45 -30.75 19.50
C ILE A 169 9.43 -31.59 20.23
#